data_2def0066562e4c2152f6e3a7fbd351bc
#
_entry.id   2def0066562e4c2152f6e3a7fbd351bc
#
_cell.length_a   1.000
_cell.length_b   1.000
_cell.length_c   1.000
_cell.angle_alpha   90.00
_cell.angle_beta   90.00
_cell.angle_gamma   90.00
#
_symmetry.space_group_name_H-M   'P 1'
#
loop_
_entity.id
_entity.type
_entity.pdbx_description
1 polymer ?
#
loop_
_entity_poly.entity_id
_entity_poly.type
_entity_poly.pdbx_seq_one_letter_code
_entity_poly.pdbx_strand_id
1 'polypeptide(L)'
;MKFNPGQIVATPGALALSENGTNLLAYLQRHLNGDWGDICEEDKDENEFSLKHGFRLLSAYNTPHGQLWIITEADRSATTFLLPEEY
;
A
#
# COMPACT_ATOMS: atom_id res chain seq x y z
N MET A 1 -10.46 9.92 1.61
CA MET A 1 -10.08 8.51 1.32
C MET A 1 -11.18 7.79 0.55
N LYS A 2 -10.76 6.87 -0.30
CA LYS A 2 -11.68 6.15 -1.17
C LYS A 2 -12.18 4.83 -0.56
N PHE A 3 -11.58 4.39 0.54
CA PHE A 3 -11.94 3.15 1.23
C PHE A 3 -11.42 3.19 2.66
N ASN A 4 -11.95 2.31 3.50
CA ASN A 4 -11.53 2.18 4.89
C ASN A 4 -10.32 1.22 4.93
N PRO A 5 -9.18 1.61 5.52
CA PRO A 5 -8.00 0.74 5.56
C PRO A 5 -8.08 -0.38 6.60
N GLY A 6 -9.02 -0.34 7.54
CA GLY A 6 -9.04 -1.28 8.65
C GLY A 6 -7.86 -1.08 9.58
N GLN A 7 -7.38 -2.16 10.16
CA GLN A 7 -6.22 -2.13 11.06
C GLN A 7 -4.94 -1.89 10.26
N ILE A 8 -4.11 -0.95 10.72
CA ILE A 8 -2.84 -0.65 10.06
C ILE A 8 -1.74 -1.49 10.71
N VAL A 9 -1.01 -2.24 9.89
CA VAL A 9 0.09 -3.08 10.37
C VAL A 9 1.32 -2.86 9.49
N ALA A 10 2.51 -3.15 10.03
CA ALA A 10 3.76 -2.98 9.31
C ALA A 10 4.69 -4.15 9.63
N THR A 11 5.36 -4.66 8.59
CA THR A 11 6.36 -5.71 8.74
C THR A 11 7.67 -5.13 9.30
N PRO A 12 8.59 -5.98 9.78
CA PRO A 12 9.91 -5.50 10.22
C PRO A 12 10.65 -4.71 9.13
N GLY A 13 10.57 -5.13 7.87
CA GLY A 13 11.21 -4.42 6.77
C GLY A 13 10.63 -3.03 6.56
N ALA A 14 9.31 -2.91 6.62
CA ALA A 14 8.64 -1.61 6.50
C ALA A 14 8.99 -0.71 7.68
N LEU A 15 9.07 -1.26 8.88
CA LEU A 15 9.50 -0.49 10.05
C LEU A 15 10.93 0.02 9.90
N ALA A 16 11.81 -0.78 9.30
CA ALA A 16 13.18 -0.36 9.03
C ALA A 16 13.23 0.83 8.06
N LEU A 17 12.37 0.85 7.03
CA LEU A 17 12.24 2.01 6.16
C LEU A 17 11.87 3.26 6.95
N SER A 18 10.93 3.14 7.87
CA SER A 18 10.50 4.24 8.73
C SER A 18 11.65 4.75 9.60
N GLU A 19 12.43 3.84 10.17
CA GLU A 19 13.60 4.18 10.98
C GLU A 19 14.66 4.93 10.17
N ASN A 20 14.76 4.63 8.87
CA ASN A 20 15.68 5.30 7.97
C ASN A 20 15.14 6.61 7.38
N GLY A 21 13.98 7.06 7.84
CA GLY A 21 13.43 8.35 7.48
C GLY A 21 12.30 8.33 6.45
N THR A 22 11.83 7.15 6.02
CA THR A 22 10.68 7.07 5.12
C THR A 22 9.40 7.38 5.88
N ASN A 23 8.61 8.32 5.39
CA ASN A 23 7.34 8.69 6.03
C ASN A 23 6.22 7.76 5.56
N LEU A 24 5.98 6.68 6.29
CA LEU A 24 4.97 5.67 5.92
C LEU A 24 3.57 6.29 5.81
N LEU A 25 3.22 7.24 6.68
CA LEU A 25 1.90 7.86 6.65
C LEU A 25 1.65 8.66 5.37
N ALA A 26 2.68 9.30 4.82
CA ALA A 26 2.54 10.02 3.55
C ALA A 26 2.17 9.06 2.42
N TYR A 27 2.79 7.88 2.39
CA TYR A 27 2.46 6.86 1.38
C TYR A 27 1.10 6.23 1.63
N LEU A 28 0.73 6.05 2.90
CA LEU A 28 -0.61 5.55 3.24
C LEU A 28 -1.68 6.50 2.69
N GLN A 29 -1.49 7.82 2.84
CA GLN A 29 -2.45 8.78 2.33
C GLN A 29 -2.59 8.72 0.80
N ARG A 30 -1.49 8.50 0.10
CA ARG A 30 -1.53 8.30 -1.35
C ARG A 30 -2.36 7.06 -1.70
N HIS A 31 -2.10 5.96 -1.02
CA HIS A 31 -2.83 4.69 -1.20
C HIS A 31 -4.33 4.89 -0.95
N LEU A 32 -4.70 5.54 0.16
CA LEU A 32 -6.10 5.77 0.52
C LEU A 32 -6.84 6.68 -0.46
N ASN A 33 -6.11 7.50 -1.21
CA ASN A 33 -6.69 8.42 -2.19
C ASN A 33 -6.62 7.88 -3.63
N GLY A 34 -6.22 6.62 -3.80
CA GLY A 34 -6.20 5.99 -5.10
C GLY A 34 -4.97 6.33 -5.95
N ASP A 35 -3.92 6.86 -5.33
CA ASP A 35 -2.63 7.03 -5.98
C ASP A 35 -1.82 5.76 -5.74
N TRP A 36 -1.90 4.83 -6.67
CA TRP A 36 -1.35 3.48 -6.52
C TRP A 36 0.17 3.41 -6.68
N GLY A 37 0.81 4.54 -7.02
CA GLY A 37 2.26 4.65 -7.09
C GLY A 37 2.86 4.09 -8.36
N ASP A 38 3.97 3.37 -8.20
CA ASP A 38 4.86 2.97 -9.29
C ASP A 38 4.53 1.55 -9.80
N ILE A 39 3.26 1.30 -10.08
CA ILE A 39 2.79 0.05 -10.67
C ILE A 39 2.40 0.29 -12.13
N CYS A 40 2.30 -0.78 -12.92
CA CYS A 40 1.91 -0.67 -14.33
C CYS A 40 0.44 -0.29 -14.47
N GLU A 41 0.04 0.17 -15.67
CA GLU A 41 -1.33 0.58 -15.92
C GLU A 41 -2.33 -0.55 -15.72
N GLU A 42 -1.97 -1.78 -16.10
CA GLU A 42 -2.83 -2.94 -15.88
C GLU A 42 -3.12 -3.15 -14.39
N ASP A 43 -2.10 -3.00 -13.53
CA ASP A 43 -2.28 -3.15 -12.08
C ASP A 43 -3.08 -1.99 -11.50
N LYS A 44 -2.94 -0.78 -12.05
CA LYS A 44 -3.78 0.35 -11.66
C LYS A 44 -5.24 0.08 -11.98
N ASP A 45 -5.51 -0.45 -13.17
CA ASP A 45 -6.86 -0.82 -13.57
C ASP A 45 -7.44 -1.91 -12.68
N GLU A 46 -6.62 -2.90 -12.30
CA GLU A 46 -7.00 -3.93 -11.35
C GLU A 46 -7.41 -3.34 -10.00
N ASN A 47 -6.66 -2.35 -9.51
CA ASN A 47 -7.00 -1.67 -8.26
C ASN A 47 -8.32 -0.90 -8.38
N GLU A 48 -8.56 -0.22 -9.50
CA GLU A 48 -9.83 0.48 -9.69
C GLU A 48 -11.01 -0.50 -9.72
N PHE A 49 -10.82 -1.65 -10.36
CA PHE A 49 -11.81 -2.72 -10.34
C PHE A 49 -12.02 -3.25 -8.92
N SER A 50 -10.93 -3.50 -8.19
CA SER A 50 -10.96 -4.00 -6.81
C SER A 50 -11.64 -3.03 -5.86
N LEU A 51 -11.46 -1.73 -6.09
CA LEU A 51 -12.09 -0.68 -5.30
C LEU A 51 -13.62 -0.76 -5.43
N LYS A 52 -14.12 -1.03 -6.64
CA LYS A 52 -15.55 -1.14 -6.91
C LYS A 52 -16.16 -2.45 -6.41
N HIS A 53 -15.41 -3.54 -6.50
CA HIS A 53 -15.96 -4.89 -6.34
C HIS A 53 -15.49 -5.61 -5.06
N GLY A 54 -14.72 -4.94 -4.21
CA GLY A 54 -14.35 -5.50 -2.92
C GLY A 54 -13.26 -6.56 -2.99
N PHE A 55 -12.25 -6.35 -3.84
CA PHE A 55 -11.07 -7.20 -3.89
C PHE A 55 -9.87 -6.50 -3.26
N ARG A 56 -8.75 -7.23 -3.11
CA ARG A 56 -7.52 -6.73 -2.53
C ARG A 56 -6.96 -5.56 -3.35
N LEU A 57 -6.37 -4.58 -2.64
CA LEU A 57 -5.71 -3.42 -3.25
C LEU A 57 -4.21 -3.49 -2.98
N LEU A 58 -3.39 -3.17 -3.97
CA LEU A 58 -1.93 -3.17 -3.87
C LEU A 58 -1.36 -1.90 -4.47
N SER A 59 -0.60 -1.14 -3.66
CA SER A 59 0.21 -0.02 -4.13
C SER A 59 1.69 -0.35 -3.97
N ALA A 60 2.52 0.23 -4.83
CA ALA A 60 3.98 0.13 -4.73
C ALA A 60 4.59 1.51 -4.95
N TYR A 61 5.52 1.90 -4.07
CA TYR A 61 6.15 3.21 -4.11
C TYR A 61 7.66 3.07 -4.04
N ASN A 62 8.37 3.74 -4.95
CA ASN A 62 9.83 3.83 -4.89
C ASN A 62 10.20 4.93 -3.91
N THR A 63 10.70 4.55 -2.73
CA THR A 63 11.15 5.51 -1.73
C THR A 63 12.65 5.71 -1.82
N PRO A 64 13.22 6.78 -1.23
CA PRO A 64 14.67 6.95 -1.19
C PRO A 64 15.43 5.81 -0.50
N HIS A 65 14.74 5.00 0.31
CA HIS A 65 15.34 3.93 1.10
C HIS A 65 14.96 2.53 0.63
N GLY A 66 14.23 2.42 -0.48
CA GLY A 66 13.80 1.13 -1.04
C GLY A 66 12.34 1.14 -1.45
N GLN A 67 11.88 0.07 -2.06
CA GLN A 67 10.50 -0.02 -2.51
C GLN A 67 9.58 -0.42 -1.35
N LEU A 68 8.48 0.30 -1.20
CA LEU A 68 7.46 0.03 -0.19
C LEU A 68 6.20 -0.44 -0.88
N TRP A 69 5.62 -1.55 -0.41
CA TRP A 69 4.31 -2.02 -0.83
C TRP A 69 3.29 -1.74 0.26
N ILE A 70 2.06 -1.42 -0.15
CA ILE A 70 0.92 -1.29 0.76
C ILE A 70 -0.20 -2.15 0.21
N ILE A 71 -0.68 -3.10 1.03
CA ILE A 71 -1.74 -4.02 0.64
C ILE A 71 -2.93 -3.83 1.59
N THR A 72 -4.13 -3.64 1.02
CA THR A 72 -5.38 -3.65 1.79
C THR A 72 -6.16 -4.90 1.45
N GLU A 73 -6.56 -5.67 2.47
CA GLU A 73 -7.28 -6.92 2.26
C GLU A 73 -8.66 -6.70 1.62
N ALA A 74 -9.17 -7.73 0.98
CA ALA A 74 -10.43 -7.64 0.23
C ALA A 74 -11.60 -7.17 1.09
N ASP A 75 -11.68 -7.67 2.33
CA ASP A 75 -12.75 -7.30 3.27
C ASP A 75 -12.49 -5.97 4.00
N ARG A 76 -11.38 -5.28 3.66
CA ARG A 76 -10.96 -4.03 4.30
C ARG A 76 -10.67 -4.18 5.79
N SER A 77 -10.31 -5.39 6.23
CA SER A 77 -10.01 -5.64 7.64
C SER A 77 -8.65 -5.12 8.06
N ALA A 78 -7.69 -5.05 7.14
CA ALA A 78 -6.32 -4.63 7.46
C ALA A 78 -5.62 -4.04 6.25
N THR A 79 -4.71 -3.11 6.52
CA THR A 79 -3.78 -2.55 5.53
C THR A 79 -2.36 -2.75 6.06
N THR A 80 -1.51 -3.38 5.25
CA THR A 80 -0.16 -3.77 5.64
C THR A 80 0.88 -3.02 4.83
N PHE A 81 1.86 -2.42 5.53
CA PHE A 81 3.10 -1.95 4.91
C PHE A 81 4.09 -3.10 4.91
N LEU A 82 4.71 -3.37 3.77
CA LEU A 82 5.71 -4.44 3.66
C LEU A 82 6.70 -4.13 2.53
N LEU A 83 7.81 -4.86 2.55
CA LEU A 83 8.74 -4.85 1.41
C LEU A 83 8.34 -5.94 0.42
N PRO A 84 8.67 -5.77 -0.88
CA PRO A 84 8.36 -6.81 -1.88
C PRO A 84 8.86 -8.20 -1.50
N GLU A 85 10.04 -8.30 -0.92
CA GLU A 85 10.63 -9.58 -0.52
C GLU A 85 9.95 -10.21 0.69
N GLU A 86 9.09 -9.48 1.37
CA GLU A 86 8.33 -9.99 2.51
C GLU A 86 6.97 -10.53 2.11
N TYR A 87 6.64 -10.36 0.83
CA TYR A 87 5.38 -10.86 0.29
C TYR A 87 5.53 -12.36 -0.02
#